data_963daa94cd94602b54e2e47774900cee
#
_entry.id   963daa94cd94602b54e2e47774900cee
#
_cell.length_a   1.000
_cell.length_b   1.000
_cell.length_c   1.000
_cell.angle_alpha   90.00
_cell.angle_beta   90.00
_cell.angle_gamma   90.00
#
_symmetry.space_group_name_H-M   'P 1'
#
loop_
_entity.id
_entity.type
_entity.pdbx_description
1 polymer ?
#
loop_
_entity_poly.entity_id
_entity_poly.type
_entity_poly.pdbx_seq_one_letter_code
_entity_poly.pdbx_strand_id
1 'polypeptide(L)'
;DEIRNDINMMQMSALDELLPLVKCAEVMAQKYDIVVTNPPYMGSAGMGAKLLEFVKKKYPDSKSDLFAVFIERCRMLAKCGGYQSMITQHAWMFLSGYERLRVKILASDIVNMAHLGPRAFEDIAGEVVQTASFVFRRTNIPTYVGQYVRLIDFLSERAKEEAFLSGSCRLFSAKSKYTLLPGSPIAYWVSKNVLSVYNHGVPLGEIAAPRKGNSTSDNNRFLRFWAE
;
A
#
# COMPACT_ATOMS: atom_id res chain seq x y z
N ASP A 1 26.82 -11.54 28.17
CA ASP A 1 28.18 -11.32 28.72
C ASP A 1 28.58 -12.30 29.83
N GLU A 2 27.63 -12.78 30.62
CA GLU A 2 27.91 -13.78 31.69
C GLU A 2 28.29 -15.17 31.15
N ILE A 3 27.82 -15.56 29.96
CA ILE A 3 28.07 -16.87 29.34
C ILE A 3 29.49 -16.99 28.76
N ARG A 4 30.23 -15.89 28.58
CA ARG A 4 31.56 -15.90 27.94
C ARG A 4 32.69 -16.40 28.80
N ASN A 5 32.52 -16.51 30.11
CA ASN A 5 33.62 -16.83 31.04
C ASN A 5 33.80 -18.31 31.40
N ASP A 6 32.86 -19.23 31.02
CA ASP A 6 32.89 -20.65 31.36
C ASP A 6 32.60 -21.60 30.20
N ILE A 7 33.16 -21.31 28.99
CA ILE A 7 32.75 -21.98 27.76
C ILE A 7 33.75 -23.10 27.40
N ASN A 8 33.27 -24.33 27.30
CA ASN A 8 34.00 -25.43 26.66
C ASN A 8 33.79 -25.35 25.10
N MET A 9 34.56 -26.10 24.33
CA MET A 9 34.59 -26.04 22.86
C MET A 9 33.21 -26.30 22.21
N MET A 10 32.35 -27.12 22.80
CA MET A 10 30.97 -27.36 22.32
C MET A 10 30.04 -26.14 22.53
N GLN A 11 30.20 -25.45 23.63
CA GLN A 11 29.46 -24.24 23.95
C GLN A 11 29.88 -23.08 23.03
N MET A 12 31.15 -22.97 22.64
CA MET A 12 31.63 -21.99 21.68
C MET A 12 30.99 -22.21 20.31
N SER A 13 30.95 -23.45 19.82
CA SER A 13 30.30 -23.76 18.51
C SER A 13 28.79 -23.41 18.51
N ALA A 14 28.08 -23.77 19.59
CA ALA A 14 26.65 -23.42 19.74
C ALA A 14 26.44 -21.91 19.84
N LEU A 15 27.36 -21.18 20.45
CA LEU A 15 27.28 -19.71 20.59
C LEU A 15 27.50 -19.04 19.25
N ASP A 16 28.43 -19.51 18.41
CA ASP A 16 28.70 -19.00 17.07
C ASP A 16 27.50 -19.19 16.13
N GLU A 17 26.75 -20.29 16.28
CA GLU A 17 25.52 -20.53 15.50
C GLU A 17 24.33 -19.72 16.01
N LEU A 18 24.15 -19.61 17.34
CA LEU A 18 22.99 -18.95 17.93
C LEU A 18 23.12 -17.43 17.98
N LEU A 19 24.29 -16.87 18.14
CA LEU A 19 24.49 -15.43 18.29
C LEU A 19 24.00 -14.61 17.09
N PRO A 20 24.23 -15.02 15.83
CA PRO A 20 23.64 -14.34 14.67
C PRO A 20 22.11 -14.36 14.68
N LEU A 21 21.50 -15.49 15.08
CA LEU A 21 20.05 -15.63 15.16
C LEU A 21 19.45 -14.73 16.24
N VAL A 22 20.09 -14.67 17.42
CA VAL A 22 19.67 -13.79 18.51
C VAL A 22 19.78 -12.33 18.11
N LYS A 23 20.89 -11.91 17.47
CA LYS A 23 21.04 -10.55 16.94
C LYS A 23 19.98 -10.21 15.89
N CYS A 24 19.69 -11.15 14.99
CA CYS A 24 18.61 -10.97 14.00
C CYS A 24 17.25 -10.81 14.70
N ALA A 25 16.95 -11.65 15.68
CA ALA A 25 15.71 -11.56 16.45
C ALA A 25 15.60 -10.23 17.22
N GLU A 26 16.69 -9.74 17.80
CA GLU A 26 16.75 -8.43 18.47
C GLU A 26 16.43 -7.29 17.49
N VAL A 27 17.10 -7.28 16.33
CA VAL A 27 16.83 -6.29 15.26
C VAL A 27 15.37 -6.35 14.81
N MET A 28 14.79 -7.55 14.67
CA MET A 28 13.40 -7.71 14.24
C MET A 28 12.37 -7.38 15.34
N ALA A 29 12.77 -7.37 16.61
CA ALA A 29 11.90 -7.08 17.76
C ALA A 29 11.84 -5.58 18.10
N GLN A 30 12.93 -4.85 17.87
CA GLN A 30 13.00 -3.43 18.21
C GLN A 30 12.10 -2.55 17.34
N LYS A 31 11.90 -1.31 17.78
CA LYS A 31 11.14 -0.27 17.05
C LYS A 31 12.08 0.82 16.58
N TYR A 32 11.72 1.41 15.45
CA TYR A 32 12.56 2.37 14.74
C TYR A 32 11.86 3.72 14.60
N ASP A 33 12.64 4.81 14.58
CA ASP A 33 12.13 6.14 14.31
C ASP A 33 11.70 6.28 12.85
N ILE A 34 12.43 5.59 11.94
CA ILE A 34 12.18 5.58 10.51
C ILE A 34 12.31 4.16 9.97
N VAL A 35 11.35 3.73 9.17
CA VAL A 35 11.34 2.45 8.46
C VAL A 35 11.19 2.74 6.96
N VAL A 36 12.18 2.37 6.17
CA VAL A 36 12.21 2.63 4.71
C VAL A 36 12.45 1.32 3.97
N THR A 37 11.65 1.06 2.92
CA THR A 37 11.87 -0.12 2.07
C THR A 37 11.16 0.01 0.72
N ASN A 38 11.69 -0.69 -0.27
CA ASN A 38 11.01 -1.05 -1.50
C ASN A 38 10.69 -2.56 -1.43
N PRO A 39 9.45 -2.95 -1.09
CA PRO A 39 9.10 -4.35 -0.90
C PRO A 39 8.98 -5.09 -2.23
N PRO A 40 9.09 -6.43 -2.24
CA PRO A 40 8.80 -7.21 -3.42
C PRO A 40 7.31 -7.13 -3.78
N TYR A 41 7.02 -7.05 -5.10
CA TYR A 41 5.67 -7.14 -5.66
C TYR A 41 5.41 -8.59 -6.02
N MET A 42 4.81 -9.32 -5.11
CA MET A 42 4.53 -10.74 -5.26
C MET A 42 3.12 -11.05 -4.77
N GLY A 43 2.23 -11.25 -5.72
CA GLY A 43 0.87 -11.68 -5.42
C GLY A 43 0.82 -13.06 -4.75
N SER A 44 -0.28 -13.35 -4.09
CA SER A 44 -0.46 -14.59 -3.33
C SER A 44 -0.23 -15.88 -4.14
N ALA A 45 -0.44 -15.85 -5.46
CA ALA A 45 -0.16 -16.97 -6.35
C ALA A 45 1.35 -17.27 -6.53
N GLY A 46 2.21 -16.27 -6.32
CA GLY A 46 3.67 -16.43 -6.38
C GLY A 46 4.30 -16.85 -5.06
N MET A 47 3.54 -16.83 -3.95
CA MET A 47 4.06 -17.19 -2.64
C MET A 47 4.15 -18.71 -2.47
N GLY A 48 5.28 -19.21 -1.95
CA GLY A 48 5.40 -20.60 -1.53
C GLY A 48 4.44 -20.94 -0.37
N ALA A 49 4.08 -22.20 -0.23
CA ALA A 49 3.03 -22.67 0.70
C ALA A 49 3.21 -22.16 2.14
N LYS A 50 4.42 -22.23 2.70
CA LYS A 50 4.72 -21.78 4.07
C LYS A 50 4.52 -20.28 4.24
N LEU A 51 4.97 -19.49 3.26
CA LEU A 51 4.81 -18.03 3.29
C LEU A 51 3.32 -17.66 3.15
N LEU A 52 2.60 -18.30 2.23
CA LEU A 52 1.18 -18.05 2.02
C LEU A 52 0.35 -18.35 3.27
N GLU A 53 0.62 -19.47 3.95
CA GLU A 53 -0.03 -19.83 5.21
C GLU A 53 0.24 -18.78 6.30
N PHE A 54 1.50 -18.40 6.46
CA PHE A 54 1.91 -17.38 7.43
C PHE A 54 1.21 -16.05 7.16
N VAL A 55 1.20 -15.59 5.90
CA VAL A 55 0.59 -14.33 5.50
C VAL A 55 -0.93 -14.36 5.72
N LYS A 56 -1.61 -15.44 5.32
CA LYS A 56 -3.04 -15.61 5.58
C LYS A 56 -3.40 -15.55 7.06
N LYS A 57 -2.56 -16.14 7.91
CA LYS A 57 -2.78 -16.22 9.37
C LYS A 57 -2.48 -14.90 10.07
N LYS A 58 -1.38 -14.23 9.71
CA LYS A 58 -0.86 -13.06 10.43
C LYS A 58 -1.29 -11.71 9.81
N TYR A 59 -1.58 -11.67 8.51
CA TYR A 59 -1.89 -10.46 7.75
C TYR A 59 -3.13 -10.64 6.87
N PRO A 60 -4.30 -11.02 7.44
CA PRO A 60 -5.51 -11.34 6.66
C PRO A 60 -6.00 -10.18 5.80
N ASP A 61 -5.73 -8.92 6.20
CA ASP A 61 -6.20 -7.71 5.54
C ASP A 61 -5.29 -7.26 4.38
N SER A 62 -4.07 -7.81 4.31
CA SER A 62 -3.05 -7.49 3.31
C SER A 62 -2.52 -8.71 2.54
N LYS A 63 -3.11 -9.88 2.75
CA LYS A 63 -2.66 -11.19 2.25
C LYS A 63 -2.57 -11.34 0.73
N SER A 64 -3.15 -10.43 -0.03
CA SER A 64 -3.25 -10.53 -1.49
C SER A 64 -1.91 -10.32 -2.19
N ASP A 65 -1.03 -9.50 -1.61
CA ASP A 65 0.31 -9.23 -2.16
C ASP A 65 1.30 -8.88 -1.05
N LEU A 66 2.58 -9.23 -1.25
CA LEU A 66 3.63 -8.97 -0.26
C LEU A 66 3.85 -7.49 0.00
N PHE A 67 3.76 -6.61 -1.02
CA PHE A 67 3.92 -5.18 -0.76
C PHE A 67 2.91 -4.67 0.28
N ALA A 68 1.68 -5.18 0.26
CA ALA A 68 0.64 -4.81 1.21
C ALA A 68 0.93 -5.35 2.62
N VAL A 69 1.46 -6.57 2.72
CA VAL A 69 1.95 -7.15 3.98
C VAL A 69 3.08 -6.30 4.57
N PHE A 70 3.99 -5.82 3.72
CA PHE A 70 5.07 -4.94 4.13
C PHE A 70 4.58 -3.59 4.62
N ILE A 71 3.54 -3.00 4.01
CA ILE A 71 2.91 -1.77 4.52
C ILE A 71 2.45 -1.98 5.98
N GLU A 72 1.78 -3.09 6.26
CA GLU A 72 1.30 -3.40 7.60
C GLU A 72 2.46 -3.70 8.57
N ARG A 73 3.44 -4.51 8.16
CA ARG A 73 4.60 -4.87 8.98
C ARG A 73 5.49 -3.68 9.31
N CYS A 74 5.81 -2.82 8.32
CA CYS A 74 6.66 -1.64 8.54
C CYS A 74 5.99 -0.64 9.48
N ARG A 75 4.66 -0.50 9.41
CA ARG A 75 3.91 0.28 10.40
C ARG A 75 4.07 -0.27 11.82
N MET A 76 4.12 -1.58 11.97
CA MET A 76 4.34 -2.21 13.28
C MET A 76 5.77 -2.03 13.78
N LEU A 77 6.77 -1.92 12.89
CA LEU A 77 8.18 -1.68 13.23
C LEU A 77 8.46 -0.22 13.59
N ALA A 78 7.69 0.73 13.09
CA ALA A 78 7.85 2.13 13.44
C ALA A 78 7.43 2.39 14.91
N LYS A 79 8.11 3.29 15.62
CA LYS A 79 7.70 3.83 16.93
C LYS A 79 6.42 4.66 16.80
N CYS A 80 5.74 4.94 17.93
CA CYS A 80 4.75 6.01 17.96
C CYS A 80 5.42 7.34 17.59
N GLY A 81 4.81 8.10 16.67
CA GLY A 81 5.42 9.30 16.11
C GLY A 81 6.47 9.05 15.03
N GLY A 82 6.95 7.82 14.87
CA GLY A 82 7.92 7.43 13.85
C GLY A 82 7.33 7.40 12.44
N TYR A 83 8.21 7.26 11.45
CA TYR A 83 7.88 7.36 10.04
C TYR A 83 8.05 6.03 9.32
N GLN A 84 7.22 5.81 8.32
CA GLN A 84 7.31 4.71 7.36
C GLN A 84 7.34 5.31 5.96
N SER A 85 8.36 4.98 5.16
CA SER A 85 8.47 5.42 3.77
C SER A 85 8.63 4.21 2.86
N MET A 86 7.83 4.15 1.80
CA MET A 86 7.86 3.04 0.86
C MET A 86 7.52 3.50 -0.56
N ILE A 87 7.97 2.72 -1.54
CA ILE A 87 7.43 2.72 -2.89
C ILE A 87 6.76 1.37 -3.13
N THR A 88 5.49 1.37 -3.58
CA THR A 88 4.70 0.15 -3.77
C THR A 88 3.82 0.27 -5.00
N GLN A 89 3.18 -0.83 -5.40
CA GLN A 89 2.03 -0.74 -6.29
C GLN A 89 0.92 0.11 -5.64
N HIS A 90 0.18 0.89 -6.44
CA HIS A 90 -0.85 1.79 -5.94
C HIS A 90 -2.20 1.11 -5.65
N ALA A 91 -2.37 -0.16 -6.00
CA ALA A 91 -3.63 -0.91 -5.92
C ALA A 91 -4.32 -0.83 -4.53
N TRP A 92 -3.53 -0.78 -3.45
CA TRP A 92 -4.04 -0.65 -2.08
C TRP A 92 -4.84 0.64 -1.85
N MET A 93 -4.60 1.68 -2.65
CA MET A 93 -5.31 2.96 -2.54
C MET A 93 -6.79 2.85 -2.88
N PHE A 94 -7.19 1.91 -3.76
CA PHE A 94 -8.52 1.91 -4.38
C PHE A 94 -9.25 0.56 -4.31
N LEU A 95 -8.56 -0.57 -4.50
CA LEU A 95 -9.22 -1.87 -4.62
C LEU A 95 -9.95 -2.26 -3.33
N SER A 96 -11.15 -2.83 -3.48
CA SER A 96 -11.99 -3.29 -2.37
C SER A 96 -11.30 -4.34 -1.50
N GLY A 97 -10.47 -5.21 -2.10
CA GLY A 97 -9.69 -6.21 -1.35
C GLY A 97 -8.73 -5.61 -0.31
N TYR A 98 -8.41 -4.33 -0.39
CA TYR A 98 -7.54 -3.62 0.57
C TYR A 98 -8.30 -2.63 1.48
N GLU A 99 -9.62 -2.69 1.53
CA GLU A 99 -10.42 -1.77 2.35
C GLU A 99 -10.01 -1.81 3.83
N ARG A 100 -9.86 -3.01 4.40
CA ARG A 100 -9.43 -3.17 5.80
C ARG A 100 -8.00 -2.69 6.04
N LEU A 101 -7.11 -2.88 5.06
CA LEU A 101 -5.76 -2.31 5.12
C LEU A 101 -5.81 -0.78 5.10
N ARG A 102 -6.66 -0.17 4.28
CA ARG A 102 -6.84 1.30 4.27
C ARG A 102 -7.32 1.85 5.61
N VAL A 103 -8.21 1.16 6.30
CA VAL A 103 -8.61 1.55 7.67
C VAL A 103 -7.38 1.62 8.59
N LYS A 104 -6.48 0.63 8.52
CA LYS A 104 -5.24 0.64 9.30
C LYS A 104 -4.29 1.76 8.88
N ILE A 105 -4.18 2.05 7.59
CA ILE A 105 -3.35 3.13 7.05
C ILE A 105 -3.90 4.49 7.51
N LEU A 106 -5.21 4.70 7.44
CA LEU A 106 -5.87 5.94 7.85
C LEU A 106 -5.83 6.18 9.37
N ALA A 107 -5.50 5.17 10.16
CA ALA A 107 -5.11 5.32 11.56
C ALA A 107 -3.67 5.88 11.73
N SER A 108 -3.02 6.28 10.64
CA SER A 108 -1.76 7.03 10.60
C SER A 108 -1.96 8.32 9.82
N ASP A 109 -1.02 9.28 9.95
CA ASP A 109 -1.04 10.48 9.13
C ASP A 109 -0.30 10.21 7.83
N ILE A 110 -0.93 10.50 6.69
CA ILE A 110 -0.28 10.50 5.38
C ILE A 110 0.45 11.83 5.25
N VAL A 111 1.78 11.83 5.41
CA VAL A 111 2.59 13.05 5.40
C VAL A 111 2.71 13.58 3.98
N ASN A 112 3.19 12.72 3.09
CA ASN A 112 3.23 13.01 1.65
C ASN A 112 3.07 11.73 0.84
N MET A 113 2.70 11.91 -0.43
CA MET A 113 2.58 10.83 -1.39
C MET A 113 2.85 11.36 -2.81
N ALA A 114 3.74 10.69 -3.53
CA ALA A 114 3.93 10.86 -4.96
C ALA A 114 3.24 9.69 -5.68
N HIS A 115 2.13 9.99 -6.37
CA HIS A 115 1.40 9.00 -7.16
C HIS A 115 2.01 8.96 -8.56
N LEU A 116 2.97 8.06 -8.75
CA LEU A 116 3.79 7.97 -9.94
C LEU A 116 3.02 7.37 -11.13
N GLY A 117 2.07 6.47 -10.86
CA GLY A 117 1.33 5.76 -11.91
C GLY A 117 2.19 4.79 -12.72
N PRO A 118 1.84 4.58 -14.00
CA PRO A 118 2.62 3.73 -14.90
C PRO A 118 3.95 4.40 -15.29
N ARG A 119 4.89 3.59 -15.80
CA ARG A 119 6.19 4.07 -16.32
C ARG A 119 6.98 4.93 -15.31
N ALA A 120 6.95 4.52 -14.05
CA ALA A 120 7.81 5.11 -13.02
C ALA A 120 9.24 4.55 -13.08
N PHE A 121 9.44 3.44 -13.77
CA PHE A 121 10.72 2.77 -14.01
C PHE A 121 10.78 2.40 -15.49
N GLU A 122 11.84 2.84 -16.19
CA GLU A 122 11.99 2.61 -17.63
C GLU A 122 12.29 1.14 -17.97
N ASP A 123 13.05 0.45 -17.11
CA ASP A 123 13.54 -0.91 -17.34
C ASP A 123 12.53 -2.04 -17.04
N ILE A 124 11.46 -1.72 -16.36
CA ILE A 124 10.40 -2.70 -16.06
C ILE A 124 9.29 -2.47 -17.09
N ALA A 125 8.69 -3.52 -17.65
CA ALA A 125 7.54 -3.46 -18.58
C ALA A 125 6.45 -2.52 -17.99
N GLY A 126 6.72 -1.22 -18.10
CA GLY A 126 6.23 -0.13 -17.24
C GLY A 126 4.77 0.23 -17.43
N GLU A 127 4.04 -0.42 -18.37
CA GLU A 127 2.60 -0.19 -18.54
C GLU A 127 1.76 -0.97 -17.53
N VAL A 128 2.29 -2.06 -16.97
CA VAL A 128 1.54 -2.99 -16.13
C VAL A 128 1.59 -2.60 -14.65
N VAL A 129 2.71 -2.04 -14.18
CA VAL A 129 2.91 -1.73 -12.76
C VAL A 129 2.74 -0.24 -12.50
N GLN A 130 1.65 0.12 -11.84
CA GLN A 130 1.41 1.49 -11.40
C GLN A 130 1.83 1.66 -9.95
N THR A 131 2.66 2.65 -9.66
CA THR A 131 3.31 2.81 -8.37
C THR A 131 2.93 4.11 -7.65
N ALA A 132 3.09 4.08 -6.33
CA ALA A 132 3.03 5.25 -5.46
C ALA A 132 4.16 5.18 -4.43
N SER A 133 4.84 6.30 -4.23
CA SER A 133 5.78 6.50 -3.13
C SER A 133 5.11 7.32 -2.04
N PHE A 134 5.30 6.96 -0.78
CA PHE A 134 4.62 7.63 0.32
C PHE A 134 5.43 7.67 1.60
N VAL A 135 5.10 8.63 2.45
CA VAL A 135 5.56 8.72 3.82
C VAL A 135 4.35 8.78 4.75
N PHE A 136 4.25 7.80 5.64
CA PHE A 136 3.27 7.78 6.72
C PHE A 136 3.95 8.09 8.04
N ARG A 137 3.27 8.81 8.93
CA ARG A 137 3.69 9.00 10.32
C ARG A 137 2.74 8.23 11.23
N ARG A 138 3.29 7.46 12.17
CA ARG A 138 2.51 6.67 13.12
C ARG A 138 1.92 7.54 14.23
N THR A 139 1.11 8.53 13.81
CA THR A 139 0.26 9.38 14.63
C THR A 139 -1.14 9.42 14.00
N ASN A 140 -2.14 9.84 14.76
CA ASN A 140 -3.49 9.96 14.25
C ASN A 140 -4.05 11.35 14.59
N ILE A 141 -3.73 12.34 13.75
CA ILE A 141 -4.24 13.70 13.87
C ILE A 141 -5.43 13.85 12.91
N PRO A 142 -6.68 13.99 13.39
CA PRO A 142 -7.86 14.00 12.52
C PRO A 142 -7.84 15.14 11.48
N THR A 143 -7.28 16.28 11.83
CA THR A 143 -7.21 17.48 10.99
C THR A 143 -5.93 17.53 10.13
N TYR A 144 -5.09 16.50 10.19
CA TYR A 144 -3.85 16.49 9.43
C TYR A 144 -4.09 16.55 7.93
N VAL A 145 -3.43 17.49 7.28
CA VAL A 145 -3.49 17.69 5.82
C VAL A 145 -2.20 17.17 5.19
N GLY A 146 -2.29 16.10 4.46
CA GLY A 146 -1.17 15.53 3.71
C GLY A 146 -0.96 16.22 2.38
N GLN A 147 0.27 16.14 1.87
CA GLN A 147 0.65 16.62 0.56
C GLN A 147 0.70 15.47 -0.44
N TYR A 148 0.11 15.67 -1.60
CA TYR A 148 0.07 14.68 -2.68
C TYR A 148 0.59 15.29 -3.97
N VAL A 149 1.39 14.53 -4.72
CA VAL A 149 1.86 14.92 -6.05
C VAL A 149 1.32 13.91 -7.05
N ARG A 150 0.50 14.40 -8.00
CA ARG A 150 -0.15 13.54 -9.00
C ARG A 150 0.66 13.53 -10.30
N LEU A 151 1.31 12.41 -10.58
CA LEU A 151 2.21 12.26 -11.73
C LEU A 151 1.75 11.19 -12.73
N ILE A 152 0.53 10.69 -12.60
CA ILE A 152 0.02 9.58 -13.41
C ILE A 152 -0.19 9.97 -14.89
N ASP A 153 -0.38 11.25 -15.17
CA ASP A 153 -0.67 11.76 -16.50
C ASP A 153 0.61 12.00 -17.34
N PHE A 154 1.79 11.86 -16.72
CA PHE A 154 3.09 12.01 -17.39
C PHE A 154 3.63 10.65 -17.84
N LEU A 155 4.06 10.56 -19.10
CA LEU A 155 4.36 9.30 -19.77
C LEU A 155 5.83 8.88 -19.71
N SER A 156 6.73 9.72 -19.19
CA SER A 156 8.15 9.40 -19.04
C SER A 156 8.66 9.76 -17.64
N GLU A 157 9.73 9.10 -17.21
CA GLU A 157 10.42 9.38 -15.96
C GLU A 157 10.84 10.84 -15.86
N ARG A 158 11.49 11.37 -16.93
CA ARG A 158 11.93 12.76 -16.99
C ARG A 158 10.78 13.76 -16.85
N ALA A 159 9.67 13.53 -17.54
CA ALA A 159 8.49 14.42 -17.44
C ALA A 159 7.88 14.38 -16.01
N LYS A 160 7.90 13.23 -15.34
CA LYS A 160 7.48 13.10 -13.94
C LYS A 160 8.42 13.87 -13.00
N GLU A 161 9.73 13.77 -13.21
CA GLU A 161 10.74 14.48 -12.43
C GLU A 161 10.56 16.01 -12.58
N GLU A 162 10.48 16.50 -13.82
CA GLU A 162 10.27 17.93 -14.11
C GLU A 162 8.96 18.44 -13.47
N ALA A 163 7.87 17.67 -13.57
CA ALA A 163 6.59 18.03 -12.95
C ALA A 163 6.65 17.99 -11.41
N PHE A 164 7.37 17.03 -10.84
CA PHE A 164 7.60 16.94 -9.39
C PHE A 164 8.40 18.14 -8.86
N LEU A 165 9.48 18.47 -9.54
CA LEU A 165 10.39 19.58 -9.16
C LEU A 165 9.72 20.95 -9.34
N SER A 166 8.93 21.13 -10.41
CA SER A 166 8.17 22.38 -10.63
C SER A 166 7.12 22.65 -9.56
N GLY A 167 6.66 21.62 -8.86
CA GLY A 167 5.61 21.72 -7.85
C GLY A 167 4.19 21.94 -8.39
N SER A 168 3.99 21.91 -9.71
CA SER A 168 2.72 22.21 -10.37
C SER A 168 1.59 21.20 -10.08
N CYS A 169 1.94 19.96 -9.74
CA CYS A 169 0.99 18.85 -9.52
C CYS A 169 0.72 18.56 -8.04
N ARG A 170 0.94 19.53 -7.16
CA ARG A 170 0.75 19.39 -5.72
C ARG A 170 -0.70 19.61 -5.32
N LEU A 171 -1.22 18.65 -4.55
CA LEU A 171 -2.55 18.69 -3.96
C LEU A 171 -2.44 18.52 -2.44
N PHE A 172 -3.37 19.11 -1.72
CA PHE A 172 -3.46 18.98 -0.27
C PHE A 172 -4.80 18.39 0.13
N SER A 173 -4.80 17.35 0.94
CA SER A 173 -6.03 16.68 1.33
C SER A 173 -5.95 16.15 2.75
N ALA A 174 -7.03 16.34 3.51
CA ALA A 174 -7.18 15.75 4.83
C ALA A 174 -7.72 14.32 4.70
N LYS A 175 -7.22 13.41 5.52
CA LYS A 175 -7.66 12.00 5.53
C LYS A 175 -9.15 11.81 5.85
N SER A 176 -9.75 12.74 6.59
CA SER A 176 -11.19 12.74 6.89
C SER A 176 -12.07 12.76 5.64
N LYS A 177 -11.57 13.24 4.50
CA LYS A 177 -12.31 13.20 3.23
C LYS A 177 -12.48 11.79 2.68
N TYR A 178 -11.52 10.91 2.94
CA TYR A 178 -11.54 9.54 2.39
C TYR A 178 -12.57 8.66 3.06
N THR A 179 -12.81 8.88 4.35
CA THR A 179 -13.81 8.13 5.13
C THR A 179 -15.25 8.45 4.71
N LEU A 180 -15.48 9.52 3.97
CA LEU A 180 -16.78 9.86 3.38
C LEU A 180 -17.13 9.03 2.16
N LEU A 181 -16.13 8.39 1.54
CA LEU A 181 -16.31 7.57 0.36
C LEU A 181 -16.43 6.09 0.74
N PRO A 182 -17.33 5.32 0.12
CA PRO A 182 -17.43 3.88 0.37
C PRO A 182 -16.09 3.17 0.16
N GLY A 183 -15.69 2.35 1.13
CA GLY A 183 -14.39 1.66 1.13
C GLY A 183 -13.17 2.56 1.37
N SER A 184 -13.38 3.83 1.71
CA SER A 184 -12.34 4.81 2.06
C SER A 184 -11.14 4.86 1.10
N PRO A 185 -11.35 4.97 -0.22
CA PRO A 185 -10.24 5.06 -1.18
C PRO A 185 -9.41 6.33 -0.93
N ILE A 186 -8.09 6.25 -1.16
CA ILE A 186 -7.19 7.41 -1.02
C ILE A 186 -7.34 8.32 -2.25
N ALA A 187 -8.52 8.88 -2.40
CA ALA A 187 -8.91 9.69 -3.55
C ALA A 187 -8.64 11.19 -3.29
N TYR A 188 -7.38 11.55 -3.08
CA TYR A 188 -6.93 12.89 -2.69
C TYR A 188 -7.27 13.99 -3.72
N TRP A 189 -7.55 13.63 -4.97
CA TRP A 189 -7.91 14.55 -6.07
C TRP A 189 -9.40 14.83 -6.19
N VAL A 190 -10.25 14.14 -5.40
CA VAL A 190 -11.70 14.30 -5.50
C VAL A 190 -12.13 15.68 -5.03
N SER A 191 -12.97 16.32 -5.84
CA SER A 191 -13.50 17.65 -5.54
C SER A 191 -14.53 17.64 -4.41
N LYS A 192 -14.74 18.79 -3.78
CA LYS A 192 -15.77 18.96 -2.74
C LYS A 192 -17.17 18.63 -3.26
N ASN A 193 -17.46 18.92 -4.53
CA ASN A 193 -18.77 18.65 -5.14
C ASN A 193 -19.05 17.15 -5.20
N VAL A 194 -18.06 16.33 -5.60
CA VAL A 194 -18.20 14.86 -5.60
C VAL A 194 -18.42 14.33 -4.18
N LEU A 195 -17.66 14.81 -3.19
CA LEU A 195 -17.86 14.43 -1.79
C LEU A 195 -19.26 14.81 -1.27
N SER A 196 -19.75 15.98 -1.70
CA SER A 196 -21.12 16.43 -1.36
C SER A 196 -22.19 15.49 -1.89
N VAL A 197 -22.03 14.95 -3.10
CA VAL A 197 -22.96 13.96 -3.67
C VAL A 197 -23.02 12.70 -2.79
N TYR A 198 -21.90 12.20 -2.29
CA TYR A 198 -21.88 11.04 -1.39
C TYR A 198 -22.52 11.32 -0.03
N ASN A 199 -22.47 12.57 0.46
CA ASN A 199 -23.07 12.93 1.74
C ASN A 199 -24.60 13.15 1.67
N HIS A 200 -25.12 13.58 0.52
CA HIS A 200 -26.52 13.97 0.37
C HIS A 200 -27.29 13.11 -0.64
N GLY A 201 -26.55 12.35 -1.49
CA GLY A 201 -27.15 11.47 -2.47
C GLY A 201 -27.73 10.20 -1.86
N VAL A 202 -28.75 9.65 -2.50
CA VAL A 202 -29.30 8.33 -2.16
C VAL A 202 -28.53 7.27 -2.95
N PRO A 203 -27.95 6.24 -2.30
CA PRO A 203 -27.29 5.15 -3.00
C PRO A 203 -28.24 4.45 -3.98
N LEU A 204 -27.78 4.16 -5.20
CA LEU A 204 -28.58 3.45 -6.20
C LEU A 204 -29.16 2.13 -5.67
N GLY A 205 -28.43 1.43 -4.80
CA GLY A 205 -28.86 0.19 -4.20
C GLY A 205 -30.10 0.30 -3.28
N GLU A 206 -30.44 1.51 -2.82
CA GLU A 206 -31.68 1.78 -2.06
C GLU A 206 -32.89 2.02 -2.99
N ILE A 207 -32.63 2.46 -4.23
CA ILE A 207 -33.68 2.75 -5.21
C ILE A 207 -33.92 1.59 -6.16
N ALA A 208 -32.88 0.85 -6.51
CA ALA A 208 -32.91 -0.23 -7.46
C ALA A 208 -31.93 -1.35 -7.08
N ALA A 209 -32.21 -2.59 -7.50
CA ALA A 209 -31.28 -3.70 -7.34
C ALA A 209 -30.34 -3.79 -8.58
N PRO A 210 -29.17 -3.16 -8.57
CA PRO A 210 -28.26 -3.23 -9.71
C PRO A 210 -27.78 -4.68 -9.87
N ARG A 211 -27.93 -5.20 -11.06
CA ARG A 211 -27.50 -6.56 -11.40
C ARG A 211 -26.57 -6.50 -12.60
N LYS A 212 -25.55 -7.37 -12.57
CA LYS A 212 -24.70 -7.59 -13.76
C LYS A 212 -25.60 -8.16 -14.86
N GLY A 213 -25.60 -7.55 -16.04
CA GLY A 213 -26.26 -8.10 -17.21
C GLY A 213 -25.64 -9.43 -17.65
N ASN A 214 -26.16 -10.00 -18.73
CA ASN A 214 -25.61 -11.22 -19.30
C ASN A 214 -24.12 -11.03 -19.64
N SER A 215 -23.32 -12.02 -19.25
CA SER A 215 -21.91 -12.10 -19.61
C SER A 215 -21.74 -13.26 -20.56
N THR A 216 -21.33 -12.97 -21.79
CA THR A 216 -20.96 -14.02 -22.75
C THR A 216 -19.57 -14.53 -22.35
N SER A 217 -19.41 -15.85 -22.25
CA SER A 217 -18.08 -16.45 -22.03
C SER A 217 -17.21 -16.35 -23.27
N ASP A 218 -17.82 -16.18 -24.44
CA ASP A 218 -17.19 -16.11 -25.75
C ASP A 218 -17.84 -15.01 -26.57
N ASN A 219 -17.21 -13.84 -26.56
CA ASN A 219 -17.70 -12.67 -27.28
C ASN A 219 -17.70 -12.88 -28.80
N ASN A 220 -16.73 -13.60 -29.33
CA ASN A 220 -16.64 -13.86 -30.77
C ASN A 220 -17.80 -14.72 -31.27
N ARG A 221 -18.30 -15.61 -30.42
CA ARG A 221 -19.41 -16.48 -30.70
C ARG A 221 -20.78 -15.80 -30.53
N PHE A 222 -20.94 -14.99 -29.51
CA PHE A 222 -22.26 -14.49 -29.08
C PHE A 222 -22.53 -13.03 -29.37
N LEU A 223 -21.50 -12.22 -29.61
CA LEU A 223 -21.67 -10.84 -30.04
C LEU A 223 -21.64 -10.75 -31.57
N ARG A 224 -22.55 -9.97 -32.12
CA ARG A 224 -22.61 -9.65 -33.54
C ARG A 224 -22.63 -8.15 -33.71
N PHE A 225 -22.04 -7.66 -34.80
CA PHE A 225 -22.26 -6.28 -35.21
C PHE A 225 -23.66 -6.13 -35.73
N TRP A 226 -24.27 -4.98 -35.49
CA TRP A 226 -25.64 -4.71 -35.91
C TRP A 226 -25.85 -4.83 -37.46
N ALA A 227 -24.75 -4.81 -38.21
CA ALA A 227 -24.76 -4.97 -39.67
C ALA A 227 -24.62 -6.42 -40.15
N GLU A 228 -24.41 -7.40 -39.24
CA GLU A 228 -24.36 -8.83 -39.52
C GLU A 228 -25.76 -9.47 -39.38
#